data_0b19aca1feaa059300e119f54e50606d
#
_entry.id   0b19aca1feaa059300e119f54e50606d
#
_cell.length_a   1.000
_cell.length_b   1.000
_cell.length_c   1.000
_cell.angle_alpha   90.00
_cell.angle_beta   90.00
_cell.angle_gamma   90.00
#
_symmetry.space_group_name_H-M   'P 1'
#
loop_
_entity.id
_entity.type
_entity.pdbx_description
1 polymer ?
#
loop_
_entity_poly.entity_id
_entity_poly.type
_entity_poly.pdbx_seq_one_letter_code
_entity_poly.pdbx_strand_id
1 'polypeptide(L)'
;MWEHVRVAGWLVLVLCVIHDNRQVLAERQEQIIVPVEDYALYDQVVTSKFLTNQTSVVLIERLTVSRLYPDQDVPTTIGLFDEHDLFDRRLPPDLVRDFVYKNRQPVRLSAHFQFGVRYRFVGPEGIEEPEVALALPAAGPLVGLTQDLSLLGRLVFSRVAYTRPLDQALVYVEQHRPDGTGAGFLIWLQRQATTWSINDTEVLWSIRASEGASGSQ
;
A
#
# COMPACT_ATOMS: atom_id res chain seq x y z
N MET A 1 34.62 -41.02 39.01
CA MET A 1 34.30 -39.60 39.23
C MET A 1 34.69 -38.73 37.99
N TRP A 2 34.60 -39.29 36.74
CA TRP A 2 35.04 -38.58 35.53
C TRP A 2 34.00 -38.59 34.42
N GLU A 3 32.86 -39.23 34.57
CA GLU A 3 31.84 -39.31 33.54
C GLU A 3 30.82 -38.14 33.54
N HIS A 4 30.66 -37.44 34.66
CA HIS A 4 29.70 -36.35 34.77
C HIS A 4 30.17 -35.03 34.15
N VAL A 5 31.46 -34.85 33.87
CA VAL A 5 32.01 -33.61 33.28
C VAL A 5 31.77 -33.54 31.77
N ARG A 6 31.66 -34.68 31.06
CA ARG A 6 31.47 -34.70 29.58
C ARG A 6 30.05 -34.36 29.15
N VAL A 7 29.05 -34.69 29.97
CA VAL A 7 27.64 -34.42 29.60
C VAL A 7 27.30 -32.93 29.74
N ALA A 8 27.87 -32.23 30.71
CA ALA A 8 27.63 -30.79 30.90
C ALA A 8 28.20 -29.94 29.76
N GLY A 9 29.36 -30.33 29.18
CA GLY A 9 29.98 -29.59 28.09
C GLY A 9 29.16 -29.65 26.76
N TRP A 10 28.50 -30.77 26.48
CA TRP A 10 27.68 -30.92 25.30
C TRP A 10 26.36 -30.14 25.38
N LEU A 11 25.78 -30.05 26.57
CA LEU A 11 24.53 -29.30 26.78
C LEU A 11 24.71 -27.79 26.60
N VAL A 12 25.85 -27.23 27.04
CA VAL A 12 26.17 -25.81 26.85
C VAL A 12 26.43 -25.49 25.35
N LEU A 13 27.10 -26.38 24.62
CA LEU A 13 27.42 -26.19 23.21
C LEU A 13 26.14 -26.22 22.34
N VAL A 14 25.19 -27.12 22.66
CA VAL A 14 23.90 -27.18 21.93
C VAL A 14 23.04 -25.96 22.24
N LEU A 15 23.05 -25.44 23.47
CA LEU A 15 22.31 -24.21 23.79
C LEU A 15 22.87 -22.96 23.12
N CYS A 16 24.21 -22.85 22.98
CA CYS A 16 24.82 -21.75 22.25
C CYS A 16 24.45 -21.78 20.74
N VAL A 17 24.46 -22.94 20.11
CA VAL A 17 24.12 -23.09 18.66
C VAL A 17 22.65 -22.78 18.41
N ILE A 18 21.75 -23.09 19.33
CA ILE A 18 20.31 -22.77 19.21
C ILE A 18 20.07 -21.27 19.40
N HIS A 19 20.85 -20.61 20.26
CA HIS A 19 20.73 -19.16 20.49
C HIS A 19 21.22 -18.36 19.29
N ASP A 20 22.34 -18.74 18.69
CA ASP A 20 22.89 -18.10 17.48
C ASP A 20 21.97 -18.27 16.28
N ASN A 21 21.36 -19.44 16.07
CA ASN A 21 20.42 -19.65 14.98
C ASN A 21 19.13 -18.84 15.13
N ARG A 22 18.67 -18.55 16.34
CA ARG A 22 17.50 -17.68 16.56
C ARG A 22 17.79 -16.22 16.27
N GLN A 23 19.00 -15.73 16.57
CA GLN A 23 19.41 -14.38 16.23
C GLN A 23 19.59 -14.20 14.71
N VAL A 24 20.20 -15.16 14.03
CA VAL A 24 20.37 -15.14 12.57
C VAL A 24 19.04 -15.23 11.81
N LEU A 25 18.03 -15.91 12.36
CA LEU A 25 16.68 -15.95 11.79
C LEU A 25 15.89 -14.67 12.09
N ALA A 26 16.14 -13.99 13.19
CA ALA A 26 15.53 -12.70 13.51
C ALA A 26 16.11 -11.55 12.67
N GLU A 27 17.41 -11.58 12.34
CA GLU A 27 18.05 -10.60 11.47
C GLU A 27 17.68 -10.75 9.99
N ARG A 28 17.14 -11.89 9.56
CA ARG A 28 16.70 -12.14 8.18
C ARG A 28 15.24 -11.76 7.87
N GLN A 29 14.52 -11.20 8.79
CA GLN A 29 13.36 -10.40 8.43
C GLN A 29 13.90 -9.06 7.87
N GLU A 30 14.50 -9.09 6.68
CA GLU A 30 14.65 -7.89 5.86
C GLU A 30 13.28 -7.23 5.85
N GLN A 31 13.17 -6.15 6.58
CA GLN A 31 11.96 -5.35 6.64
C GLN A 31 11.72 -4.90 5.20
N ILE A 32 10.80 -5.56 4.52
CA ILE A 32 10.47 -5.21 3.14
C ILE A 32 9.97 -3.77 3.19
N ILE A 33 10.82 -2.85 2.74
CA ILE A 33 10.54 -1.41 2.73
C ILE A 33 10.10 -1.05 1.31
N VAL A 34 9.11 -0.18 1.21
CA VAL A 34 8.74 0.41 -0.09
C VAL A 34 9.87 1.36 -0.50
N PRO A 35 10.50 1.17 -1.69
CA PRO A 35 11.55 2.05 -2.19
C PRO A 35 11.09 3.51 -2.26
N VAL A 36 12.00 4.44 -1.98
CA VAL A 36 11.67 5.88 -2.01
C VAL A 36 11.22 6.32 -3.41
N GLU A 37 11.76 5.69 -4.43
CA GLU A 37 11.45 5.96 -5.84
C GLU A 37 9.98 5.64 -6.18
N ASP A 38 9.36 4.68 -5.50
CA ASP A 38 7.95 4.32 -5.71
C ASP A 38 7.01 5.47 -5.31
N TYR A 39 7.42 6.33 -4.37
CA TYR A 39 6.59 7.44 -3.91
C TYR A 39 6.36 8.49 -5.00
N ALA A 40 7.31 8.69 -5.92
CA ALA A 40 7.11 9.56 -7.06
C ALA A 40 5.98 9.08 -7.98
N LEU A 41 5.76 7.74 -8.09
CA LEU A 41 4.64 7.21 -8.86
C LEU A 41 3.32 7.33 -8.09
N TYR A 42 3.33 7.08 -6.77
CA TYR A 42 2.13 7.35 -5.96
C TYR A 42 1.72 8.81 -6.05
N ASP A 43 2.67 9.76 -5.93
CA ASP A 43 2.42 11.19 -6.04
C ASP A 43 1.84 11.55 -7.41
N GLN A 44 2.39 11.00 -8.49
CA GLN A 44 1.88 11.18 -9.85
C GLN A 44 0.44 10.68 -9.99
N VAL A 45 0.15 9.48 -9.46
CA VAL A 45 -1.19 8.88 -9.49
C VAL A 45 -2.18 9.72 -8.69
N VAL A 46 -1.81 10.08 -7.44
CA VAL A 46 -2.67 10.88 -6.55
C VAL A 46 -3.00 12.21 -7.20
N THR A 47 -1.98 12.92 -7.68
CA THR A 47 -2.14 14.24 -8.31
C THR A 47 -3.00 14.18 -9.57
N SER A 48 -2.79 13.16 -10.42
CA SER A 48 -3.47 13.10 -11.73
C SER A 48 -4.89 12.55 -11.67
N LYS A 49 -5.21 11.69 -10.68
CA LYS A 49 -6.49 10.96 -10.66
C LYS A 49 -7.43 11.38 -9.53
N PHE A 50 -6.88 11.81 -8.41
CA PHE A 50 -7.67 11.94 -7.20
C PHE A 50 -7.75 13.36 -6.66
N LEU A 51 -6.69 14.17 -6.78
CA LEU A 51 -6.72 15.54 -6.29
C LEU A 51 -7.62 16.44 -7.13
N THR A 52 -8.34 17.29 -6.44
CA THR A 52 -9.07 18.42 -7.01
C THR A 52 -8.58 19.72 -6.37
N ASN A 53 -8.98 20.87 -6.92
CA ASN A 53 -8.67 22.18 -6.35
C ASN A 53 -9.31 22.41 -4.96
N GLN A 54 -10.21 21.54 -4.54
CA GLN A 54 -10.86 21.59 -3.23
C GLN A 54 -10.21 20.64 -2.22
N THR A 55 -9.38 19.67 -2.67
CA THR A 55 -8.76 18.69 -1.77
C THR A 55 -7.75 19.37 -0.86
N SER A 56 -7.93 19.26 0.44
CA SER A 56 -7.02 19.84 1.44
C SER A 56 -6.27 18.78 2.27
N VAL A 57 -6.85 17.59 2.42
CA VAL A 57 -6.28 16.48 3.18
C VAL A 57 -6.57 15.15 2.48
N VAL A 58 -5.58 14.26 2.47
CA VAL A 58 -5.69 12.86 2.01
C VAL A 58 -5.43 11.93 3.19
N LEU A 59 -6.29 10.96 3.41
CA LEU A 59 -6.02 9.84 4.31
C LEU A 59 -5.39 8.71 3.52
N ILE A 60 -4.32 8.12 4.04
CA ILE A 60 -3.58 7.02 3.40
C ILE A 60 -3.56 5.83 4.34
N GLU A 61 -4.02 4.66 3.88
CA GLU A 61 -3.86 3.42 4.63
C GLU A 61 -2.37 3.13 4.84
N ARG A 62 -1.99 2.82 6.09
CA ARG A 62 -0.57 2.64 6.45
C ARG A 62 0.05 1.39 5.83
N LEU A 63 -0.76 0.38 5.57
CA LEU A 63 -0.34 -0.86 4.94
C LEU A 63 -0.77 -0.90 3.48
N THR A 64 0.11 -1.40 2.62
CA THR A 64 -0.26 -1.70 1.23
C THR A 64 -1.22 -2.88 1.18
N VAL A 65 -2.03 -2.93 0.13
CA VAL A 65 -2.98 -4.02 -0.10
C VAL A 65 -2.37 -5.09 -1.01
N SER A 66 -2.73 -6.35 -0.77
CA SER A 66 -2.26 -7.51 -1.55
C SER A 66 -3.33 -8.12 -2.46
N ARG A 67 -4.54 -7.55 -2.46
CA ARG A 67 -5.70 -7.98 -3.23
C ARG A 67 -6.14 -6.88 -4.20
N LEU A 68 -6.92 -7.25 -5.23
CA LEU A 68 -7.52 -6.31 -6.20
C LEU A 68 -9.02 -6.09 -5.97
N TYR A 69 -9.69 -6.99 -5.25
CA TYR A 69 -11.12 -6.90 -4.97
C TYR A 69 -11.37 -6.98 -3.45
N PRO A 70 -12.36 -6.24 -2.91
CA PRO A 70 -12.63 -6.20 -1.48
C PRO A 70 -13.00 -7.55 -0.86
N ASP A 71 -13.67 -8.42 -1.63
CA ASP A 71 -14.14 -9.76 -1.27
C ASP A 71 -13.10 -10.86 -1.51
N GLN A 72 -11.90 -10.51 -1.96
CA GLN A 72 -10.82 -11.46 -2.22
C GLN A 72 -10.10 -11.83 -0.91
N ASP A 73 -10.17 -13.11 -0.52
CA ASP A 73 -9.57 -13.63 0.72
C ASP A 73 -8.08 -13.96 0.59
N VAL A 74 -7.58 -14.08 -0.64
CA VAL A 74 -6.20 -14.46 -0.93
C VAL A 74 -5.47 -13.37 -1.73
N PRO A 75 -4.14 -13.30 -1.68
CA PRO A 75 -3.39 -12.37 -2.50
C PRO A 75 -3.64 -12.58 -3.99
N THR A 76 -3.53 -11.50 -4.75
CA THR A 76 -3.67 -11.50 -6.21
C THR A 76 -2.75 -12.48 -6.89
N THR A 77 -3.27 -13.22 -7.87
CA THR A 77 -2.56 -14.23 -8.67
C THR A 77 -2.43 -13.79 -10.14
N ILE A 78 -1.53 -14.43 -10.89
CA ILE A 78 -1.42 -14.19 -12.34
C ILE A 78 -2.72 -14.60 -13.05
N GLY A 79 -3.34 -15.72 -12.64
CA GLY A 79 -4.60 -16.20 -13.22
C GLY A 79 -5.73 -15.19 -13.17
N LEU A 80 -5.78 -14.36 -12.11
CA LEU A 80 -6.81 -13.33 -11.99
C LEU A 80 -6.71 -12.27 -13.11
N PHE A 81 -5.51 -11.92 -13.56
CA PHE A 81 -5.32 -11.01 -14.69
C PHE A 81 -5.86 -11.59 -15.99
N ASP A 82 -5.72 -12.90 -16.20
CA ASP A 82 -6.20 -13.59 -17.38
C ASP A 82 -7.73 -13.81 -17.34
N GLU A 83 -8.27 -14.14 -16.16
CA GLU A 83 -9.71 -14.37 -15.95
C GLU A 83 -10.55 -13.12 -16.16
N HIS A 84 -10.03 -11.96 -15.76
CA HIS A 84 -10.72 -10.67 -15.90
C HIS A 84 -10.34 -9.88 -17.14
N ASP A 85 -9.51 -10.43 -18.04
CA ASP A 85 -9.07 -9.79 -19.28
C ASP A 85 -8.45 -8.38 -19.07
N LEU A 86 -7.75 -8.19 -17.92
CA LEU A 86 -7.27 -6.87 -17.49
C LEU A 86 -6.42 -6.20 -18.56
N PHE A 87 -6.77 -4.96 -18.92
CA PHE A 87 -6.19 -4.17 -20.01
C PHE A 87 -6.21 -4.88 -21.36
N ASP A 88 -7.24 -5.67 -21.64
CA ASP A 88 -7.37 -6.47 -22.88
C ASP A 88 -6.13 -7.37 -23.10
N ARG A 89 -5.51 -7.88 -22.03
CA ARG A 89 -4.26 -8.68 -22.04
C ARG A 89 -3.04 -7.97 -22.65
N ARG A 90 -3.05 -6.64 -22.69
CA ARG A 90 -1.95 -5.84 -23.25
C ARG A 90 -0.78 -5.63 -22.28
N LEU A 91 -0.95 -5.96 -21.00
CA LEU A 91 0.11 -5.81 -20.01
C LEU A 91 1.30 -6.72 -20.33
N PRO A 92 2.55 -6.21 -20.23
CA PRO A 92 3.73 -7.06 -20.33
C PRO A 92 3.72 -8.18 -19.27
N PRO A 93 4.01 -9.44 -19.66
CA PRO A 93 3.95 -10.56 -18.70
C PRO A 93 4.95 -10.46 -17.54
N ASP A 94 6.06 -9.77 -17.71
CA ASP A 94 7.02 -9.49 -16.64
C ASP A 94 6.50 -8.46 -15.65
N LEU A 95 5.72 -7.47 -16.11
CA LEU A 95 5.05 -6.49 -15.26
C LEU A 95 4.00 -7.15 -14.36
N VAL A 96 3.15 -8.03 -14.92
CA VAL A 96 2.16 -8.79 -14.14
C VAL A 96 2.84 -9.69 -13.11
N ARG A 97 3.92 -10.39 -13.49
CA ARG A 97 4.69 -11.23 -12.56
C ARG A 97 5.30 -10.44 -11.43
N ASP A 98 5.89 -9.27 -11.72
CA ASP A 98 6.47 -8.39 -10.70
C ASP A 98 5.38 -7.87 -9.75
N PHE A 99 4.20 -7.49 -10.30
CA PHE A 99 3.06 -7.05 -9.50
C PHE A 99 2.61 -8.13 -8.49
N VAL A 100 2.36 -9.34 -8.98
CA VAL A 100 1.95 -10.47 -8.14
C VAL A 100 3.02 -10.82 -7.11
N TYR A 101 4.30 -10.81 -7.51
CA TYR A 101 5.41 -11.11 -6.61
C TYR A 101 5.53 -10.10 -5.47
N LYS A 102 5.51 -8.81 -5.77
CA LYS A 102 5.66 -7.73 -4.79
C LYS A 102 4.48 -7.60 -3.84
N ASN A 103 3.27 -7.91 -4.32
CA ASN A 103 2.03 -7.75 -3.57
C ASN A 103 1.53 -9.04 -2.89
N ARG A 104 2.43 -10.01 -2.61
CA ARG A 104 2.07 -11.23 -1.87
C ARG A 104 1.67 -10.97 -0.42
N GLN A 105 2.18 -9.90 0.17
CA GLN A 105 1.89 -9.50 1.54
C GLN A 105 1.88 -7.98 1.68
N PRO A 106 1.08 -7.44 2.60
CA PRO A 106 1.09 -6.01 2.90
C PRO A 106 2.45 -5.55 3.43
N VAL A 107 2.82 -4.32 3.07
CA VAL A 107 4.06 -3.66 3.51
C VAL A 107 3.73 -2.27 4.05
N ARG A 108 4.44 -1.84 5.10
CA ARG A 108 4.23 -0.54 5.72
C ARG A 108 4.78 0.58 4.83
N LEU A 109 3.97 1.60 4.56
CA LEU A 109 4.35 2.82 3.87
C LEU A 109 5.07 3.78 4.82
N SER A 110 6.03 4.55 4.31
CA SER A 110 6.77 5.58 5.03
C SER A 110 6.33 6.98 4.59
N ALA A 111 6.73 8.00 5.35
CA ALA A 111 6.29 9.38 5.14
C ALA A 111 7.10 10.09 4.03
N HIS A 112 7.01 9.62 2.77
CA HIS A 112 7.74 10.14 1.61
C HIS A 112 6.86 10.78 0.54
N PHE A 113 5.54 10.89 0.77
CA PHE A 113 4.60 11.50 -0.20
C PHE A 113 4.80 13.00 -0.34
N GLN A 114 4.74 13.52 -1.59
CA GLN A 114 5.00 14.92 -1.96
C GLN A 114 4.00 15.48 -2.97
N PHE A 115 2.75 15.05 -2.95
CA PHE A 115 1.72 15.47 -3.91
C PHE A 115 1.09 16.85 -3.62
N GLY A 116 1.70 17.66 -2.75
CA GLY A 116 1.34 19.09 -2.61
C GLY A 116 0.19 19.40 -1.65
N VAL A 117 -0.54 18.44 -1.12
CA VAL A 117 -1.56 18.61 -0.07
C VAL A 117 -1.17 17.82 1.18
N ARG A 118 -1.75 18.16 2.32
CA ARG A 118 -1.49 17.43 3.57
C ARG A 118 -2.03 16.01 3.49
N TYR A 119 -1.36 15.08 4.14
CA TYR A 119 -1.85 13.71 4.30
C TYR A 119 -1.68 13.22 5.74
N ARG A 120 -2.43 12.19 6.10
CA ARG A 120 -2.33 11.46 7.37
C ARG A 120 -2.39 9.98 7.08
N PHE A 121 -1.62 9.21 7.82
CA PHE A 121 -1.75 7.75 7.79
C PHE A 121 -2.92 7.29 8.65
N VAL A 122 -3.56 6.22 8.20
CA VAL A 122 -4.61 5.50 8.92
C VAL A 122 -4.11 4.09 9.15
N GLY A 123 -4.12 3.66 10.40
CA GLY A 123 -3.82 2.30 10.81
C GLY A 123 -5.05 1.61 11.40
N PRO A 124 -4.89 0.39 11.92
CA PRO A 124 -5.98 -0.38 12.52
C PRO A 124 -6.68 0.34 13.69
N GLU A 125 -5.95 1.20 14.40
CA GLU A 125 -6.44 1.96 15.56
C GLU A 125 -6.95 3.36 15.21
N GLY A 126 -6.94 3.74 13.92
CA GLY A 126 -7.38 5.03 13.45
C GLY A 126 -6.26 5.89 12.85
N ILE A 127 -6.41 7.22 12.90
CA ILE A 127 -5.44 8.15 12.33
C ILE A 127 -4.16 8.13 13.15
N GLU A 128 -3.02 7.83 12.50
CA GLU A 128 -1.71 7.80 13.13
C GLU A 128 -1.13 9.23 13.28
N GLU A 129 -0.38 9.45 14.36
CA GLU A 129 0.45 10.64 14.53
C GLU A 129 1.54 10.67 13.44
N PRO A 130 1.92 11.87 12.94
CA PRO A 130 3.01 11.97 11.98
C PRO A 130 4.34 11.50 12.60
N GLU A 131 5.08 10.68 11.88
CA GLU A 131 6.40 10.14 12.33
C GLU A 131 7.47 11.22 12.52
N VAL A 132 7.31 12.35 11.87
CA VAL A 132 8.21 13.49 11.98
C VAL A 132 7.42 14.63 12.61
N ALA A 133 7.67 14.87 13.87
CA ALA A 133 7.35 16.14 14.52
C ALA A 133 8.25 17.26 13.97
N LEU A 134 8.17 17.55 12.69
CA LEU A 134 8.60 18.85 12.20
C LEU A 134 7.67 19.84 12.88
N ALA A 135 8.24 20.76 13.62
CA ALA A 135 7.60 21.77 14.42
C ALA A 135 6.67 22.68 13.58
N LEU A 136 5.58 22.11 13.13
CA LEU A 136 4.41 22.89 12.76
C LEU A 136 3.61 23.08 14.07
N PRO A 137 3.10 24.30 14.35
CA PRO A 137 2.32 24.54 15.53
C PRO A 137 1.23 23.47 15.61
N ALA A 138 1.11 22.86 16.79
CA ALA A 138 0.18 21.79 17.08
C ALA A 138 -1.19 22.17 16.53
N ALA A 139 -1.59 21.55 15.42
CA ALA A 139 -2.97 21.56 15.02
C ALA A 139 -3.72 20.84 16.13
N GLY A 140 -4.59 21.56 16.82
CA GLY A 140 -5.38 21.04 17.92
C GLY A 140 -6.11 19.73 17.55
N PRO A 141 -6.68 19.03 18.50
CA PRO A 141 -7.31 17.74 18.29
C PRO A 141 -8.29 17.80 17.12
N LEU A 142 -8.17 16.82 16.20
CA LEU A 142 -8.99 16.70 14.98
C LEU A 142 -10.51 16.57 15.23
N VAL A 143 -10.97 16.66 16.47
CA VAL A 143 -12.37 16.55 16.94
C VAL A 143 -13.28 17.68 16.44
N GLY A 144 -12.90 18.45 15.47
CA GLY A 144 -13.75 19.46 14.82
C GLY A 144 -13.49 19.62 13.33
N LEU A 145 -12.54 18.87 12.79
CA LEU A 145 -12.09 19.03 11.39
C LEU A 145 -12.95 18.27 10.37
N THR A 146 -13.93 17.50 10.81
CA THR A 146 -14.75 16.67 9.90
C THR A 146 -15.83 17.46 9.16
N GLN A 147 -16.08 18.71 9.49
CA GLN A 147 -17.19 19.46 8.88
C GLN A 147 -16.79 20.46 7.79
N ASP A 148 -15.51 20.87 7.67
CA ASP A 148 -15.11 21.92 6.72
C ASP A 148 -13.89 21.60 5.82
N LEU A 149 -13.25 20.44 5.98
CA LEU A 149 -12.17 20.04 5.10
C LEU A 149 -12.73 19.20 3.97
N SER A 150 -12.47 19.58 2.71
CA SER A 150 -12.76 18.71 1.58
C SER A 150 -11.77 17.53 1.61
N LEU A 151 -12.18 16.52 2.37
CA LEU A 151 -11.47 15.28 2.53
C LEU A 151 -11.63 14.46 1.26
N LEU A 152 -10.51 14.10 0.62
CA LEU A 152 -10.54 13.19 -0.53
C LEU A 152 -11.14 11.82 -0.16
N GLY A 153 -11.09 11.45 1.11
CA GLY A 153 -11.34 10.12 1.60
C GLY A 153 -10.04 9.38 1.87
N ARG A 154 -10.12 8.05 2.02
CA ARG A 154 -9.00 7.17 2.30
C ARG A 154 -8.51 6.50 1.02
N LEU A 155 -7.21 6.59 0.76
CA LEU A 155 -6.52 5.86 -0.30
C LEU A 155 -5.78 4.66 0.28
N VAL A 156 -5.84 3.54 -0.43
CA VAL A 156 -5.09 2.31 -0.14
C VAL A 156 -4.27 1.98 -1.37
N PHE A 157 -2.98 1.73 -1.21
CA PHE A 157 -2.07 1.45 -2.32
C PHE A 157 -1.59 0.00 -2.30
N SER A 158 -1.39 -0.59 -3.48
CA SER A 158 -0.49 -1.73 -3.64
C SER A 158 0.96 -1.25 -3.68
N ARG A 159 1.93 -2.18 -3.65
CA ARG A 159 3.29 -1.87 -4.07
C ARG A 159 3.34 -1.66 -5.58
N VAL A 160 4.28 -0.80 -6.03
CA VAL A 160 4.49 -0.54 -7.46
C VAL A 160 5.29 -1.69 -8.08
N ALA A 161 4.77 -2.22 -9.19
CA ALA A 161 5.48 -3.17 -10.04
C ALA A 161 6.11 -2.47 -11.24
N TYR A 162 7.16 -3.09 -11.79
CA TYR A 162 7.89 -2.55 -12.94
C TYR A 162 8.22 -3.63 -13.96
N THR A 163 8.29 -3.23 -15.24
CA THR A 163 8.98 -4.01 -16.25
C THR A 163 10.49 -4.04 -15.97
N ARG A 164 11.22 -5.02 -16.52
CA ARG A 164 12.68 -5.09 -16.36
C ARG A 164 13.43 -3.85 -16.88
N PRO A 165 13.01 -3.22 -18.03
CA PRO A 165 13.61 -1.96 -18.49
C PRO A 165 13.28 -0.76 -17.60
N LEU A 166 12.36 -0.90 -16.63
CA LEU A 166 11.87 0.16 -15.77
C LEU A 166 11.21 1.32 -16.57
N ASP A 167 10.58 0.99 -17.67
CA ASP A 167 9.87 1.92 -18.55
C ASP A 167 8.35 1.85 -18.42
N GLN A 168 7.83 0.80 -17.76
CA GLN A 168 6.42 0.66 -17.43
C GLN A 168 6.25 0.27 -15.98
N ALA A 169 5.17 0.73 -15.38
CA ALA A 169 4.83 0.43 -13.99
C ALA A 169 3.33 0.12 -13.85
N LEU A 170 2.98 -0.65 -12.82
CA LEU A 170 1.61 -1.00 -12.46
C LEU A 170 1.40 -0.78 -10.98
N VAL A 171 0.33 -0.10 -10.63
CA VAL A 171 -0.07 0.14 -9.25
C VAL A 171 -1.59 0.00 -9.13
N TYR A 172 -2.04 -0.56 -8.01
CA TYR A 172 -3.45 -0.59 -7.65
C TYR A 172 -3.73 0.41 -6.53
N VAL A 173 -4.87 1.11 -6.64
CA VAL A 173 -5.30 2.11 -5.67
C VAL A 173 -6.79 1.92 -5.38
N GLU A 174 -7.15 1.83 -4.09
CA GLU A 174 -8.53 1.93 -3.64
C GLU A 174 -8.79 3.36 -3.16
N GLN A 175 -9.96 3.89 -3.49
CA GLN A 175 -10.50 5.12 -2.91
C GLN A 175 -11.77 4.79 -2.15
N HIS A 176 -11.80 5.12 -0.87
CA HIS A 176 -12.98 5.04 -0.01
C HIS A 176 -13.37 6.44 0.43
N ARG A 177 -14.55 6.90 0.04
CA ARG A 177 -15.05 8.24 0.35
C ARG A 177 -15.83 8.27 1.67
N PRO A 178 -15.96 9.44 2.30
CA PRO A 178 -16.70 9.59 3.56
C PRO A 178 -18.19 9.25 3.47
N ASP A 179 -18.77 9.34 2.26
CA ASP A 179 -20.17 9.00 1.98
C ASP A 179 -20.42 7.50 1.82
N GLY A 180 -19.41 6.66 2.06
CA GLY A 180 -19.48 5.22 1.91
C GLY A 180 -19.32 4.73 0.47
N THR A 181 -19.14 5.61 -0.52
CA THR A 181 -18.79 5.21 -1.88
C THR A 181 -17.32 4.86 -1.98
N GLY A 182 -16.96 4.09 -3.01
CA GLY A 182 -15.58 3.71 -3.23
C GLY A 182 -15.35 3.06 -4.58
N ALA A 183 -14.09 2.98 -4.98
CA ALA A 183 -13.70 2.27 -6.20
C ALA A 183 -12.25 1.80 -6.11
N GLY A 184 -11.94 0.71 -6.81
CA GLY A 184 -10.59 0.19 -7.01
C GLY A 184 -10.12 0.42 -8.43
N PHE A 185 -8.91 0.95 -8.57
CA PHE A 185 -8.30 1.34 -9.84
C PHE A 185 -6.99 0.58 -10.03
N LEU A 186 -6.86 -0.15 -11.12
CA LEU A 186 -5.57 -0.65 -11.56
C LEU A 186 -5.02 0.34 -12.59
N ILE A 187 -3.82 0.87 -12.36
CA ILE A 187 -3.26 1.99 -13.12
C ILE A 187 -1.95 1.57 -13.73
N TRP A 188 -1.91 1.59 -15.05
CA TRP A 188 -0.75 1.30 -15.86
C TRP A 188 -0.05 2.60 -16.26
N LEU A 189 1.21 2.74 -15.87
CA LEU A 189 2.03 3.90 -16.17
C LEU A 189 3.12 3.56 -17.17
N GLN A 190 3.50 4.56 -17.97
CA GLN A 190 4.61 4.49 -18.90
C GLN A 190 5.59 5.63 -18.63
N ARG A 191 6.88 5.32 -18.72
CA ARG A 191 7.94 6.30 -18.58
C ARG A 191 8.34 6.86 -19.93
N GLN A 192 8.33 8.19 -20.06
CA GLN A 192 8.81 8.91 -21.24
C GLN A 192 9.99 9.77 -20.80
N ALA A 193 11.20 9.41 -21.22
CA ALA A 193 12.45 9.99 -20.75
C ALA A 193 12.57 9.87 -19.21
N THR A 194 12.40 10.97 -18.49
CA THR A 194 12.47 11.00 -17.01
C THR A 194 11.12 11.11 -16.32
N THR A 195 10.04 11.25 -17.07
CA THR A 195 8.71 11.54 -16.54
C THR A 195 7.79 10.31 -16.66
N TRP A 196 7.06 10.01 -15.60
CA TRP A 196 6.01 9.02 -15.60
C TRP A 196 4.67 9.63 -16.02
N SER A 197 3.92 8.94 -16.84
CA SER A 197 2.56 9.32 -17.23
C SER A 197 1.64 8.10 -17.13
N ILE A 198 0.36 8.34 -16.82
CA ILE A 198 -0.64 7.27 -16.84
C ILE A 198 -0.91 6.92 -18.31
N ASN A 199 -0.67 5.65 -18.64
CA ASN A 199 -0.94 5.08 -19.96
C ASN A 199 -2.40 4.64 -20.06
N ASP A 200 -2.90 3.93 -19.03
CA ASP A 200 -4.26 3.42 -19.01
C ASP A 200 -4.72 3.19 -17.57
N THR A 201 -6.05 3.07 -17.35
CA THR A 201 -6.65 2.84 -16.03
C THR A 201 -7.87 1.94 -16.18
N GLU A 202 -7.92 0.85 -15.42
CA GLU A 202 -9.10 0.02 -15.25
C GLU A 202 -9.75 0.25 -13.89
N VAL A 203 -11.08 0.34 -13.89
CA VAL A 203 -11.91 0.34 -12.68
C VAL A 203 -12.34 -1.09 -12.42
N LEU A 204 -11.76 -1.71 -11.39
CA LEU A 204 -12.01 -3.12 -11.10
C LEU A 204 -13.34 -3.33 -10.36
N TRP A 205 -13.68 -2.39 -9.48
CA TRP A 205 -14.92 -2.41 -8.71
C TRP A 205 -15.33 -0.99 -8.32
N SER A 206 -16.63 -0.81 -8.04
CA SER A 206 -17.15 0.44 -7.47
C SER A 206 -18.31 0.18 -6.51
N ILE A 207 -18.34 0.91 -5.41
CA ILE A 207 -19.45 0.94 -4.45
C ILE A 207 -20.17 2.28 -4.67
N ARG A 208 -21.47 2.22 -4.97
CA ARG A 208 -22.32 3.40 -5.09
C ARG A 208 -22.99 3.67 -3.75
N ALA A 209 -23.30 4.94 -3.47
CA ALA A 209 -24.18 5.27 -2.36
C ALA A 209 -25.51 4.50 -2.54
N SER A 210 -25.95 3.81 -1.49
CA SER A 210 -27.31 3.28 -1.51
C SER A 210 -28.26 4.47 -1.64
N GLU A 211 -29.03 4.53 -2.72
CA GLU A 211 -30.16 5.45 -2.81
C GLU A 211 -31.03 5.15 -1.60
N GLY A 212 -31.06 6.11 -0.66
CA GLY A 212 -31.81 5.97 0.59
C GLY A 212 -33.22 5.55 0.23
N ALA A 213 -33.70 4.52 0.88
CA ALA A 213 -35.11 4.12 0.85
C ALA A 213 -35.95 5.33 1.29
N SER A 214 -36.17 6.25 0.34
CA SER A 214 -37.08 7.38 0.53
C SER A 214 -38.50 6.86 0.39
N GLY A 215 -39.13 6.60 1.54
CA GLY A 215 -40.55 6.85 1.71
C GLY A 215 -41.48 5.75 1.28
N SER A 216 -41.95 5.02 2.25
CA SER A 216 -43.38 4.72 2.31
C SER A 216 -43.94 5.39 3.55
N GLN A 217 -44.55 6.52 3.36
CA GLN A 217 -45.63 7.01 4.23
C GLN A 217 -46.93 6.33 3.79
#